data_9c776b46640ad0d3a808014d7e6d2cdb
#
_entry.id   9c776b46640ad0d3a808014d7e6d2cdb
#
_cell.length_a   1.000
_cell.length_b   1.000
_cell.length_c   1.000
_cell.angle_alpha   90.00
_cell.angle_beta   90.00
_cell.angle_gamma   90.00
#
_symmetry.space_group_name_H-M   'P 1'
#
loop_
_entity.id
_entity.type
_entity.pdbx_description
1 polymer ?
#
loop_
_entity_poly.entity_id
_entity_poly.type
_entity_poly.pdbx_seq_one_letter_code
_entity_poly.pdbx_strand_id
1 'polypeptide(L)'
;ADGITNIGFETEIQYQATDRLNLAGNFSYTETEYGEDYEVFTVDDPINPVPVFGLCTQGYVGCVVDDPSFAEDYTVNLKGGPLKGIPEEKYTIRVTYEMDSRFGPMFWLLSHSYTGDFSASGVQRPLDRVESRETTNLSLSWYSNDGVTSVRAYVNNLMDNENYYALSTGDHETNYRKSVTALPPRTMGVDMR
;
A
#
# COMPACT_ATOMS: atom_id res chain seq x y z
N ALA A 1 10.69 16.92 20.91
CA ALA A 1 10.01 15.91 20.10
C ALA A 1 10.90 14.70 20.05
N ASP A 2 10.57 13.72 20.80
CA ASP A 2 11.31 12.49 20.83
C ASP A 2 10.90 11.68 19.62
N GLY A 3 11.89 11.19 18.93
CA GLY A 3 11.91 10.79 17.55
C GLY A 3 10.93 9.70 17.14
N ILE A 4 11.08 9.29 15.91
CA ILE A 4 10.44 8.12 15.31
C ILE A 4 11.51 7.03 15.28
N THR A 5 11.13 5.83 15.73
CA THR A 5 11.97 4.64 15.58
C THR A 5 11.53 3.88 14.33
N ASN A 6 12.51 3.45 13.54
CA ASN A 6 12.30 2.61 12.38
C ASN A 6 13.37 1.53 12.39
N ILE A 7 12.95 0.28 12.55
CA ILE A 7 13.84 -0.89 12.58
C ILE A 7 13.33 -1.89 11.56
N GLY A 8 14.22 -2.44 10.76
CA GLY A 8 13.81 -3.41 9.76
C GLY A 8 14.99 -4.12 9.13
N PHE A 9 14.66 -5.04 8.24
CA PHE A 9 15.63 -5.67 7.38
C PHE A 9 15.03 -5.93 6.01
N GLU A 10 15.90 -5.97 5.02
CA GLU A 10 15.57 -6.31 3.65
C GLU A 10 16.47 -7.44 3.19
N THR A 11 15.91 -8.33 2.39
CA THR A 11 16.69 -9.39 1.76
C THR A 11 16.27 -9.55 0.29
N GLU A 12 17.26 -9.83 -0.54
CA GLU A 12 17.06 -10.16 -1.94
C GLU A 12 17.75 -11.49 -2.23
N ILE A 13 17.06 -12.39 -2.90
CA ILE A 13 17.55 -13.70 -3.28
C ILE A 13 17.36 -13.86 -4.78
N GLN A 14 18.42 -14.33 -5.45
CA GLN A 14 18.36 -14.76 -6.83
C GLN A 14 19.02 -16.13 -6.93
N TYR A 15 18.30 -17.09 -7.51
CA TYR A 15 18.73 -18.46 -7.58
C TYR A 15 18.44 -19.07 -8.96
N GLN A 16 19.50 -19.48 -9.64
CA GLN A 16 19.41 -20.22 -10.89
C GLN A 16 19.24 -21.70 -10.56
N ALA A 17 17.99 -22.19 -10.51
CA ALA A 17 17.69 -23.57 -10.12
C ALA A 17 18.09 -24.59 -11.19
N THR A 18 17.98 -24.21 -12.47
CA THR A 18 18.46 -24.98 -13.63
C THR A 18 18.91 -24.00 -14.70
N ASP A 19 19.49 -24.48 -15.80
CA ASP A 19 19.85 -23.62 -16.95
C ASP A 19 18.66 -22.83 -17.51
N ARG A 20 17.44 -23.26 -17.20
CA ARG A 20 16.19 -22.71 -17.73
C ARG A 20 15.26 -22.09 -16.68
N LEU A 21 15.49 -22.36 -15.40
CA LEU A 21 14.64 -21.93 -14.30
C LEU A 21 15.39 -20.97 -13.39
N ASN A 22 14.94 -19.73 -13.36
CA ASN A 22 15.43 -18.71 -12.44
C ASN A 22 14.34 -18.34 -11.43
N LEU A 23 14.72 -18.28 -10.17
CA LEU A 23 13.88 -17.85 -9.05
C LEU A 23 14.50 -16.58 -8.47
N ALA A 24 13.68 -15.56 -8.29
CA ALA A 24 14.09 -14.34 -7.61
C ALA A 24 13.04 -13.95 -6.56
N GLY A 25 13.49 -13.35 -5.49
CA GLY A 25 12.58 -12.87 -4.45
C GLY A 25 13.21 -11.75 -3.66
N ASN A 26 12.37 -10.87 -3.17
CA ASN A 26 12.73 -9.89 -2.16
C ASN A 26 11.71 -9.98 -1.02
N PHE A 27 12.18 -9.70 0.18
CA PHE A 27 11.38 -9.60 1.38
C PHE A 27 11.86 -8.40 2.17
N SER A 28 10.94 -7.61 2.70
CA SER A 28 11.22 -6.54 3.65
C SER A 28 10.32 -6.66 4.86
N TYR A 29 10.90 -6.44 6.02
CA TYR A 29 10.22 -6.27 7.28
C TYR A 29 10.61 -4.92 7.86
N THR A 30 9.63 -4.14 8.29
CA THR A 30 9.85 -2.80 8.83
C THR A 30 8.91 -2.56 9.99
N GLU A 31 9.45 -2.41 11.18
CA GLU A 31 8.74 -2.01 12.38
C GLU A 31 8.98 -0.52 12.61
N THR A 32 7.90 0.22 12.82
CA THR A 32 7.97 1.67 13.03
C THR A 32 7.17 2.03 14.27
N GLU A 33 7.67 3.00 15.03
CA GLU A 33 7.04 3.42 16.28
C GLU A 33 7.19 4.94 16.46
N TYR A 34 6.11 5.60 16.85
CA TYR A 34 6.17 6.96 17.37
C TYR A 34 6.77 6.95 18.78
N GLY A 35 7.75 7.83 19.01
CA GLY A 35 8.36 8.02 20.31
C GLY A 35 7.42 8.60 21.36
N GLU A 36 7.97 8.87 22.53
CA GLU A 36 7.23 9.51 23.62
C GLU A 36 6.80 10.93 23.23
N ASP A 37 5.64 11.33 23.75
CA ASP A 37 5.07 12.68 23.61
C ASP A 37 4.84 13.16 22.16
N TYR A 38 4.55 12.24 21.24
CA TYR A 38 4.12 12.61 19.90
C TYR A 38 2.59 12.83 19.86
N GLU A 39 2.19 14.03 20.21
CA GLU A 39 0.79 14.43 20.21
C GLU A 39 0.39 15.05 18.87
N VAL A 40 -0.75 14.64 18.37
CA VAL A 40 -1.37 15.23 17.18
C VAL A 40 -2.74 15.75 17.50
N PHE A 41 -3.07 16.89 16.94
CA PHE A 41 -4.38 17.48 17.06
C PHE A 41 -5.36 16.79 16.12
N THR A 42 -6.48 16.29 16.62
CA THR A 42 -7.43 15.44 15.89
C THR A 42 -8.69 16.18 15.44
N VAL A 43 -8.56 17.42 14.97
CA VAL A 43 -9.69 18.21 14.40
C VAL A 43 -10.47 17.43 13.33
N ASP A 44 -9.82 16.47 12.69
CA ASP A 44 -10.39 15.69 11.60
C ASP A 44 -10.84 14.29 12.04
N ASP A 45 -11.13 14.08 13.34
CA ASP A 45 -11.65 12.81 13.81
C ASP A 45 -13.18 12.73 13.63
N PRO A 46 -13.68 11.87 12.73
CA PRO A 46 -15.12 11.70 12.52
C PRO A 46 -15.86 11.09 13.71
N ILE A 47 -15.13 10.46 14.66
CA ILE A 47 -15.70 9.86 15.87
C ILE A 47 -15.83 10.90 16.97
N ASN A 48 -14.95 11.90 16.96
CA ASN A 48 -14.91 12.99 17.92
C ASN A 48 -14.81 14.32 17.17
N PRO A 49 -15.88 14.74 16.45
CA PRO A 49 -15.83 15.92 15.62
C PRO A 49 -15.61 17.16 16.50
N VAL A 50 -14.48 17.82 16.31
CA VAL A 50 -14.15 19.06 16.98
C VAL A 50 -15.03 20.18 16.39
N PRO A 51 -15.61 21.06 17.19
CA PRO A 51 -16.20 22.29 16.70
C PRO A 51 -15.15 23.10 15.93
N VAL A 52 -15.45 23.43 14.69
CA VAL A 52 -14.49 24.05 13.77
C VAL A 52 -14.06 25.42 14.27
N PHE A 53 -12.77 25.59 14.50
CA PHE A 53 -12.17 26.87 14.78
C PHE A 53 -12.50 27.88 13.63
N GLY A 54 -13.06 29.01 13.97
CA GLY A 54 -13.41 30.03 13.00
C GLY A 54 -14.92 30.12 12.66
N LEU A 55 -15.69 29.05 12.83
CA LEU A 55 -17.15 29.12 12.73
C LEU A 55 -17.80 29.74 13.98
N CYS A 56 -17.05 29.79 15.07
CA CYS A 56 -17.47 30.51 16.29
C CYS A 56 -17.83 31.96 16.07
N THR A 57 -17.18 32.64 15.13
CA THR A 57 -17.47 34.01 14.75
C THR A 57 -18.78 34.15 13.99
N GLN A 58 -19.37 33.04 13.53
CA GLN A 58 -20.63 33.02 12.78
C GLN A 58 -21.85 32.57 13.62
N GLY A 59 -21.68 32.40 14.95
CA GLY A 59 -22.77 32.08 15.86
C GLY A 59 -23.23 30.62 15.86
N TYR A 60 -22.39 29.66 15.46
CA TYR A 60 -22.73 28.26 15.57
C TYR A 60 -22.83 27.83 17.03
N VAL A 61 -23.88 27.10 17.36
CA VAL A 61 -24.15 26.59 18.71
C VAL A 61 -23.14 25.49 19.05
N GLY A 62 -22.48 25.61 20.20
CA GLY A 62 -21.49 24.62 20.67
C GLY A 62 -20.04 25.03 20.44
N CYS A 63 -19.81 26.18 19.92
CA CYS A 63 -18.48 26.73 19.73
C CYS A 63 -17.97 27.33 21.06
N VAL A 64 -16.84 26.89 21.56
CA VAL A 64 -16.16 27.46 22.72
C VAL A 64 -14.97 28.28 22.22
N VAL A 65 -15.03 29.58 22.41
CA VAL A 65 -13.94 30.49 22.08
C VAL A 65 -13.09 30.66 23.33
N ASP A 66 -11.76 30.54 23.17
CA ASP A 66 -10.76 30.83 24.20
C ASP A 66 -10.73 29.90 25.44
N ASP A 67 -11.12 28.63 25.32
CA ASP A 67 -10.88 27.66 26.37
C ASP A 67 -9.54 26.94 26.14
N PRO A 68 -8.52 27.17 27.01
CA PRO A 68 -7.23 26.49 26.88
C PRO A 68 -7.32 24.97 27.05
N SER A 69 -8.35 24.47 27.76
CA SER A 69 -8.59 23.02 27.92
C SER A 69 -9.08 22.37 26.62
N PHE A 70 -9.58 23.16 25.70
CA PHE A 70 -10.07 22.69 24.41
C PHE A 70 -8.99 21.96 23.59
N ALA A 71 -7.74 22.38 23.69
CA ALA A 71 -6.64 21.75 22.96
C ALA A 71 -6.30 20.36 23.54
N GLU A 72 -6.44 20.19 24.88
CA GLU A 72 -6.11 18.92 25.54
C GLU A 72 -7.15 17.84 25.26
N ASP A 73 -8.43 18.21 25.10
CA ASP A 73 -9.52 17.27 24.82
C ASP A 73 -9.49 16.68 23.40
N TYR A 74 -8.72 17.29 22.49
CA TYR A 74 -8.68 16.91 21.07
C TYR A 74 -7.29 16.52 20.55
N THR A 75 -6.36 16.28 21.46
CA THR A 75 -5.07 15.70 21.13
C THR A 75 -5.08 14.19 21.34
N VAL A 76 -4.41 13.47 20.49
CA VAL A 76 -4.12 12.04 20.63
C VAL A 76 -2.63 11.85 20.67
N ASN A 77 -2.16 11.17 21.70
CA ASN A 77 -0.77 10.73 21.80
C ASN A 77 -0.59 9.48 20.94
N LEU A 78 0.26 9.54 19.93
CA LEU A 78 0.56 8.43 19.03
C LEU A 78 1.65 7.49 19.55
N LYS A 79 2.17 7.72 20.75
CA LYS A 79 3.23 6.91 21.39
C LYS A 79 3.00 5.42 21.22
N GLY A 80 4.05 4.72 20.81
CA GLY A 80 4.03 3.28 20.61
C GLY A 80 3.25 2.79 19.40
N GLY A 81 2.60 3.68 18.66
CA GLY A 81 1.87 3.32 17.47
C GLY A 81 2.75 3.28 16.20
N PRO A 82 2.43 2.41 15.23
CA PRO A 82 3.15 2.39 13.96
C PRO A 82 2.88 3.64 13.11
N LEU A 83 3.84 3.99 12.26
CA LEU A 83 3.71 5.11 11.33
C LEU A 83 2.66 4.81 10.26
N LYS A 84 1.94 5.86 9.88
CA LYS A 84 0.95 5.77 8.81
C LYS A 84 1.59 5.39 7.47
N GLY A 85 0.90 4.57 6.70
CA GLY A 85 1.29 4.25 5.32
C GLY A 85 2.43 3.26 5.19
N ILE A 86 2.92 2.68 6.28
CA ILE A 86 4.04 1.75 6.30
C ILE A 86 3.53 0.37 6.70
N PRO A 87 3.40 -0.58 5.76
CA PRO A 87 3.14 -1.97 6.10
C PRO A 87 4.40 -2.61 6.67
N GLU A 88 4.22 -3.47 7.67
CA GLU A 88 5.34 -4.17 8.31
C GLU A 88 6.01 -5.17 7.37
N GLU A 89 5.24 -5.83 6.53
CA GLU A 89 5.75 -6.90 5.67
C GLU A 89 5.45 -6.63 4.20
N LYS A 90 6.45 -6.85 3.35
CA LYS A 90 6.30 -6.89 1.89
C LYS A 90 7.18 -7.98 1.31
N TYR A 91 6.68 -8.68 0.31
CA TYR A 91 7.53 -9.55 -0.47
C TYR A 91 7.08 -9.62 -1.93
N THR A 92 8.03 -9.97 -2.78
CA THR A 92 7.77 -10.33 -4.17
C THR A 92 8.57 -11.58 -4.52
N ILE A 93 7.89 -12.53 -5.15
CA ILE A 93 8.50 -13.74 -5.69
C ILE A 93 8.33 -13.71 -7.21
N ARG A 94 9.38 -14.02 -7.93
CA ARG A 94 9.41 -14.09 -9.38
C ARG A 94 9.99 -15.42 -9.83
N VAL A 95 9.29 -16.07 -10.74
CA VAL A 95 9.72 -17.31 -11.37
C VAL A 95 9.80 -17.08 -12.87
N THR A 96 11.00 -17.28 -13.44
CA THR A 96 11.22 -17.21 -14.89
C THR A 96 11.62 -18.57 -15.39
N TYR A 97 10.94 -19.06 -16.43
CA TYR A 97 11.24 -20.32 -17.07
C TYR A 97 11.42 -20.12 -18.57
N GLU A 98 12.58 -20.54 -19.07
CA GLU A 98 12.92 -20.53 -20.49
C GLU A 98 12.64 -21.87 -21.14
N MET A 99 12.01 -21.85 -22.30
CA MET A 99 11.67 -23.02 -23.08
C MET A 99 12.02 -22.80 -24.55
N ASP A 100 12.80 -23.70 -25.14
CA ASP A 100 13.07 -23.69 -26.57
C ASP A 100 11.90 -24.27 -27.33
N SER A 101 11.55 -23.62 -28.43
CA SER A 101 10.66 -24.18 -29.43
C SER A 101 11.30 -24.15 -30.82
N ARG A 102 10.77 -24.96 -31.74
CA ARG A 102 11.23 -24.95 -33.14
C ARG A 102 11.06 -23.59 -33.82
N PHE A 103 10.22 -22.75 -33.28
CA PHE A 103 9.89 -21.41 -33.84
C PHE A 103 10.61 -20.26 -33.10
N GLY A 104 11.41 -20.59 -32.07
CA GLY A 104 12.16 -19.63 -31.30
C GLY A 104 11.94 -19.76 -29.78
N PRO A 105 12.72 -19.04 -28.98
CA PRO A 105 12.66 -19.13 -27.52
C PRO A 105 11.37 -18.56 -26.95
N MET A 106 10.92 -19.15 -25.85
CA MET A 106 9.74 -18.76 -25.07
C MET A 106 10.11 -18.54 -23.61
N PHE A 107 9.53 -17.52 -23.00
CA PHE A 107 9.81 -17.18 -21.60
C PHE A 107 8.49 -17.06 -20.84
N TRP A 108 8.32 -17.88 -19.84
CA TRP A 108 7.27 -17.75 -18.85
C TRP A 108 7.76 -16.88 -17.69
N LEU A 109 6.93 -15.97 -17.27
CA LEU A 109 7.18 -15.15 -16.10
C LEU A 109 5.94 -15.19 -15.20
N LEU A 110 6.10 -15.73 -14.01
CA LEU A 110 5.15 -15.64 -12.92
C LEU A 110 5.71 -14.67 -11.88
N SER A 111 4.92 -13.71 -11.44
CA SER A 111 5.26 -12.85 -10.30
C SER A 111 4.12 -12.83 -9.31
N HIS A 112 4.45 -12.92 -8.02
CA HIS A 112 3.52 -12.80 -6.91
C HIS A 112 4.07 -11.77 -5.94
N SER A 113 3.25 -10.78 -5.59
CA SER A 113 3.60 -9.71 -4.67
C SER A 113 2.59 -9.65 -3.55
N TYR A 114 3.06 -9.48 -2.34
CA TYR A 114 2.29 -9.27 -1.12
C TYR A 114 2.69 -7.94 -0.47
N THR A 115 1.72 -7.27 0.10
CA THR A 115 1.92 -6.09 0.97
C THR A 115 1.01 -6.27 2.16
N GLY A 116 1.57 -6.24 3.36
CA GLY A 116 0.84 -6.30 4.63
C GLY A 116 -0.13 -5.14 4.79
N ASP A 117 -1.00 -5.25 5.75
CA ASP A 117 -1.92 -4.18 6.09
C ASP A 117 -1.19 -3.00 6.79
N PHE A 118 -1.81 -1.84 6.74
CA PHE A 118 -1.29 -0.64 7.38
C PHE A 118 -2.41 0.36 7.68
N SER A 119 -2.15 1.29 8.58
CA SER A 119 -3.06 2.42 8.79
C SER A 119 -2.77 3.55 7.81
N ALA A 120 -3.80 4.08 7.17
CA ALA A 120 -3.72 5.28 6.35
C ALA A 120 -3.67 6.58 7.17
N SER A 121 -3.94 6.51 8.48
CA SER A 121 -3.92 7.63 9.42
C SER A 121 -2.97 7.37 10.57
N GLY A 122 -2.33 8.43 11.10
CA GLY A 122 -1.51 8.32 12.30
C GLY A 122 -2.32 7.92 13.54
N VAL A 123 -3.59 8.28 13.62
CA VAL A 123 -4.48 7.97 14.74
C VAL A 123 -4.93 6.51 14.79
N GLN A 124 -4.65 5.74 13.75
CA GLN A 124 -4.86 4.29 13.68
C GLN A 124 -6.27 3.80 13.99
N ARG A 125 -7.25 4.48 13.50
CA ARG A 125 -8.64 4.05 13.63
C ARG A 125 -8.90 2.80 12.78
N PRO A 126 -9.77 1.88 13.21
CA PRO A 126 -10.16 0.72 12.40
C PRO A 126 -10.66 1.08 11.00
N LEU A 127 -11.31 2.25 10.88
CA LEU A 127 -11.79 2.74 9.58
C LEU A 127 -10.68 3.16 8.61
N ASP A 128 -9.48 3.46 9.10
CA ASP A 128 -8.35 3.93 8.29
C ASP A 128 -7.38 2.80 7.97
N ARG A 129 -7.75 1.55 8.29
CA ARG A 129 -6.95 0.38 7.98
C ARG A 129 -7.10 0.02 6.50
N VAL A 130 -5.98 -0.09 5.83
CA VAL A 130 -5.84 -0.68 4.50
C VAL A 130 -5.45 -2.13 4.71
N GLU A 131 -6.30 -3.05 4.28
CA GLU A 131 -6.05 -4.48 4.43
C GLU A 131 -4.87 -4.95 3.57
N SER A 132 -4.26 -6.05 3.99
CA SER A 132 -3.20 -6.70 3.22
C SER A 132 -3.70 -7.06 1.82
N ARG A 133 -2.80 -7.00 0.87
CA ARG A 133 -3.12 -7.30 -0.53
C ARG A 133 -2.05 -8.13 -1.19
N GLU A 134 -2.49 -8.92 -2.13
CA GLU A 134 -1.62 -9.72 -2.98
C GLU A 134 -2.01 -9.60 -4.45
N THR A 135 -1.03 -9.72 -5.31
CA THR A 135 -1.25 -9.67 -6.76
C THR A 135 -0.37 -10.71 -7.44
N THR A 136 -0.98 -11.55 -8.25
CA THR A 136 -0.28 -12.56 -9.07
C THR A 136 -0.42 -12.20 -10.54
N ASN A 137 0.71 -12.13 -11.24
CA ASN A 137 0.74 -11.86 -12.68
C ASN A 137 1.44 -13.00 -13.40
N LEU A 138 0.94 -13.34 -14.57
CA LEU A 138 1.52 -14.36 -15.46
C LEU A 138 1.70 -13.80 -16.85
N SER A 139 2.84 -14.06 -17.47
CA SER A 139 3.04 -13.76 -18.88
C SER A 139 3.86 -14.83 -19.59
N LEU A 140 3.60 -14.96 -20.89
CA LEU A 140 4.35 -15.77 -21.82
C LEU A 140 4.83 -14.87 -22.96
N SER A 141 6.13 -14.79 -23.15
CA SER A 141 6.75 -14.09 -24.27
C SER A 141 7.39 -15.09 -25.22
N TRP A 142 7.15 -14.94 -26.50
CA TRP A 142 7.78 -15.69 -27.57
C TRP A 142 8.55 -14.74 -28.49
N TYR A 143 9.69 -15.19 -28.99
CA TYR A 143 10.51 -14.48 -29.94
C TYR A 143 10.78 -15.36 -31.14
N SER A 144 10.67 -14.82 -32.35
CA SER A 144 11.03 -15.54 -33.58
C SER A 144 12.54 -15.79 -33.65
N ASN A 145 12.95 -16.84 -34.37
CA ASN A 145 14.37 -17.21 -34.51
C ASN A 145 15.24 -16.12 -35.15
N ASP A 146 14.65 -15.26 -35.97
CA ASP A 146 15.33 -14.11 -36.61
C ASP A 146 15.35 -12.86 -35.72
N GLY A 147 14.67 -12.90 -34.55
CA GLY A 147 14.57 -11.78 -33.62
C GLY A 147 13.72 -10.60 -34.09
N VAL A 148 13.03 -10.74 -35.22
CA VAL A 148 12.23 -9.64 -35.82
C VAL A 148 10.85 -9.54 -35.17
N THR A 149 10.25 -10.67 -34.84
CA THR A 149 8.88 -10.72 -34.29
C THR A 149 8.90 -11.19 -32.84
N SER A 150 8.12 -10.51 -32.01
CA SER A 150 7.83 -10.98 -30.64
C SER A 150 6.34 -10.91 -30.35
N VAL A 151 5.86 -11.87 -29.58
CA VAL A 151 4.48 -11.92 -29.09
C VAL A 151 4.52 -12.15 -27.59
N ARG A 152 3.77 -11.36 -26.84
CA ARG A 152 3.60 -11.51 -25.41
C ARG A 152 2.11 -11.62 -25.07
N ALA A 153 1.72 -12.71 -24.47
CA ALA A 153 0.42 -12.86 -23.83
C ALA A 153 0.57 -12.67 -22.31
N TYR A 154 -0.37 -12.00 -21.68
CA TYR A 154 -0.29 -11.74 -20.23
C TYR A 154 -1.66 -11.73 -19.55
N VAL A 155 -1.64 -12.03 -18.26
CA VAL A 155 -2.74 -11.83 -17.32
C VAL A 155 -2.19 -11.14 -16.09
N ASN A 156 -2.68 -9.96 -15.78
CA ASN A 156 -2.41 -9.24 -14.55
C ASN A 156 -3.56 -9.50 -13.57
N ASN A 157 -3.23 -9.54 -12.28
CA ASN A 157 -4.15 -9.88 -11.22
C ASN A 157 -4.90 -11.20 -11.52
N LEU A 158 -4.14 -12.26 -11.73
CA LEU A 158 -4.65 -13.58 -12.14
C LEU A 158 -5.75 -14.12 -11.22
N MET A 159 -5.64 -13.85 -9.92
CA MET A 159 -6.60 -14.30 -8.90
C MET A 159 -7.83 -13.40 -8.78
N ASP A 160 -7.83 -12.25 -9.51
CA ASP A 160 -8.90 -11.25 -9.47
C ASP A 160 -9.16 -10.70 -8.06
N ASN A 161 -8.07 -10.45 -7.33
CA ASN A 161 -8.17 -9.91 -5.98
C ASN A 161 -8.71 -8.48 -6.02
N GLU A 162 -9.76 -8.25 -5.26
CA GLU A 162 -10.39 -6.95 -5.08
C GLU A 162 -9.94 -6.36 -3.74
N ASN A 163 -9.12 -5.32 -3.76
CA ASN A 163 -8.65 -4.64 -2.57
C ASN A 163 -8.25 -3.19 -2.92
N TYR A 164 -7.69 -2.46 -1.97
CA TYR A 164 -7.30 -1.06 -2.14
C TYR A 164 -5.78 -0.89 -2.05
N TYR A 165 -5.24 0.01 -2.88
CA TYR A 165 -3.86 0.48 -2.73
C TYR A 165 -3.71 1.47 -1.59
N ALA A 166 -4.69 2.36 -1.47
CA ALA A 166 -4.66 3.46 -0.55
C ALA A 166 -6.07 3.85 -0.13
N LEU A 167 -6.15 4.41 1.04
CA LEU A 167 -7.32 5.02 1.63
C LEU A 167 -6.94 6.40 2.11
N SER A 168 -7.80 7.39 1.89
CA SER A 168 -7.74 8.68 2.56
C SER A 168 -9.10 9.04 3.12
N THR A 169 -9.10 9.64 4.30
CA THR A 169 -10.29 10.19 4.91
C THR A 169 -10.17 11.71 4.81
N GLY A 170 -11.16 12.37 4.26
CA GLY A 170 -11.25 13.81 4.23
C GLY A 170 -11.54 14.39 5.61
N ASP A 171 -11.47 15.69 5.71
CA ASP A 171 -11.75 16.48 6.90
C ASP A 171 -13.27 16.71 7.11
N HIS A 172 -13.61 17.55 8.07
CA HIS A 172 -14.97 17.96 8.37
C HIS A 172 -15.61 18.77 7.21
N GLU A 173 -14.83 19.53 6.43
CA GLU A 173 -15.32 20.28 5.28
C GLU A 173 -15.84 19.36 4.17
N THR A 174 -15.23 18.21 4.05
CA THR A 174 -15.62 17.17 3.10
C THR A 174 -16.61 16.15 3.69
N ASN A 175 -17.14 16.42 4.89
CA ASN A 175 -18.00 15.51 5.65
C ASN A 175 -17.37 14.13 5.86
N TYR A 176 -16.06 14.10 6.15
CA TYR A 176 -15.26 12.91 6.37
C TYR A 176 -15.33 11.89 5.22
N ARG A 177 -15.47 12.39 4.01
CA ARG A 177 -15.57 11.56 2.82
C ARG A 177 -14.35 10.66 2.67
N LYS A 178 -14.58 9.37 2.49
CA LYS A 178 -13.53 8.41 2.18
C LYS A 178 -13.27 8.32 0.69
N SER A 179 -12.01 8.37 0.33
CA SER A 179 -11.54 8.12 -1.02
C SER A 179 -10.64 6.88 -1.00
N VAL A 180 -10.89 5.96 -1.92
CA VAL A 180 -10.11 4.74 -2.05
C VAL A 180 -9.51 4.66 -3.45
N THR A 181 -8.28 4.14 -3.54
CA THR A 181 -7.67 3.76 -4.80
C THR A 181 -7.71 2.24 -4.89
N ALA A 182 -8.58 1.71 -5.74
CA ALA A 182 -8.75 0.28 -5.91
C ALA A 182 -7.56 -0.36 -6.65
N LEU A 183 -7.31 -1.63 -6.38
CA LEU A 183 -6.46 -2.46 -7.23
C LEU A 183 -7.08 -2.55 -8.64
N PRO A 184 -6.25 -2.55 -9.70
CA PRO A 184 -6.74 -2.86 -11.03
C PRO A 184 -7.39 -4.25 -11.05
N PRO A 185 -8.54 -4.40 -11.71
CA PRO A 185 -9.17 -5.71 -11.87
C PRO A 185 -8.28 -6.63 -12.72
N ARG A 186 -8.61 -7.90 -12.79
CA ARG A 186 -7.92 -8.82 -13.69
C ARG A 186 -7.99 -8.29 -15.14
N THR A 187 -6.82 -8.16 -15.74
CA THR A 187 -6.68 -7.75 -17.13
C THR A 187 -5.86 -8.76 -17.90
N MET A 188 -6.22 -9.00 -19.14
CA MET A 188 -5.47 -9.89 -20.02
C MET A 188 -5.29 -9.24 -21.39
N GLY A 189 -4.20 -9.56 -22.04
CA GLY A 189 -3.92 -9.00 -23.34
C GLY A 189 -2.85 -9.77 -24.11
N VAL A 190 -2.69 -9.38 -25.37
CA VAL A 190 -1.63 -9.86 -26.25
C VAL A 190 -1.00 -8.65 -26.91
N ASP A 191 0.32 -8.55 -26.79
CA ASP A 191 1.15 -7.56 -27.47
C ASP A 191 1.91 -8.24 -28.60
N MET A 192 2.03 -7.60 -29.74
CA MET A 192 2.80 -8.08 -30.89
C MET A 192 3.68 -6.95 -31.41
N ARG A 193 4.92 -7.27 -31.66
CA ARG A 193 5.92 -6.34 -32.16
C ARG A 193 6.73 -6.95 -33.29
#